data_f54548901cbc1c53ec0bbb4828a9ec2c
#
_entry.id   f54548901cbc1c53ec0bbb4828a9ec2c
#
_cell.length_a   1.000
_cell.length_b   1.000
_cell.length_c   1.000
_cell.angle_alpha   90.00
_cell.angle_beta   90.00
_cell.angle_gamma   90.00
#
_symmetry.space_group_name_H-M   'P 1'
#
loop_
_entity.id
_entity.type
_entity.pdbx_description
1 polymer ?
#
loop_
_entity_poly.entity_id
_entity_poly.type
_entity_poly.pdbx_seq_one_letter_code
_entity_poly.pdbx_strand_id
1 'polypeptide(L)'
;WISGFTGSAGTAVILMDKAGLWTDSRYFLQATKELEGSDITLYKEMLPETPSITEFLCQHLKPGESVSIDGKMFSVQQVEQMKEELAAHQLQVDIFGDPLSSIWKNRPAMPDSPAFIYDIKYAGKSCEEKISAIRTELKKKGVYALFISALDEIAWTLNLRGNDVHCNPVIVSYLLITQDEVTYFISPEKVTAEVETYLKERQIGIQKYDE
;
A
#
# COMPACT_ATOMS: atom_id res chain seq x y z
N TRP A 1 7.35 -10.75 7.77
CA TRP A 1 7.97 -12.07 7.68
C TRP A 1 9.45 -12.01 7.97
N ILE A 2 10.25 -11.18 7.28
CA ILE A 2 11.71 -11.15 7.41
C ILE A 2 12.17 -10.73 8.81
N SER A 3 11.46 -9.82 9.46
CA SER A 3 11.80 -9.30 10.79
C SER A 3 11.06 -10.00 11.93
N GLY A 4 9.99 -10.74 11.65
CA GLY A 4 9.06 -11.24 12.67
C GLY A 4 8.17 -10.14 13.29
N PHE A 5 8.39 -8.86 12.95
CA PHE A 5 7.57 -7.75 13.44
C PHE A 5 6.16 -7.80 12.85
N THR A 6 5.14 -7.69 13.69
CA THR A 6 3.72 -7.83 13.32
C THR A 6 2.94 -6.51 13.29
N GLY A 7 3.59 -5.37 13.54
CA GLY A 7 2.98 -4.04 13.43
C GLY A 7 2.63 -3.66 11.99
N SER A 8 1.71 -2.72 11.82
CA SER A 8 1.22 -2.30 10.50
C SER A 8 2.05 -1.21 9.81
N ALA A 9 3.08 -0.70 10.47
CA ALA A 9 3.97 0.30 9.90
C ALA A 9 5.41 0.01 10.30
N GLY A 10 6.27 -0.18 9.30
CA GLY A 10 7.70 -0.39 9.50
C GLY A 10 8.42 -0.70 8.20
N THR A 11 9.68 -0.29 8.11
CA THR A 11 10.57 -0.55 6.99
C THR A 11 11.80 -1.29 7.47
N ALA A 12 12.06 -2.45 6.89
CA ALA A 12 13.26 -3.23 7.15
C ALA A 12 14.35 -2.89 6.13
N VAL A 13 15.55 -2.63 6.61
CA VAL A 13 16.77 -2.45 5.79
C VAL A 13 17.73 -3.58 6.11
N ILE A 14 18.15 -4.30 5.09
CA ILE A 14 19.04 -5.46 5.22
C ILE A 14 20.32 -5.17 4.44
N LEU A 15 21.44 -5.12 5.13
CA LEU A 15 22.79 -5.07 4.56
C LEU A 15 23.48 -6.45 4.70
N MET A 16 24.67 -6.57 4.21
CA MET A 16 25.41 -7.83 4.26
C MET A 16 25.77 -8.27 5.70
N ASP A 17 25.95 -7.33 6.60
CA ASP A 17 26.40 -7.56 7.98
C ASP A 17 25.50 -6.95 9.05
N LYS A 18 24.43 -6.27 8.65
CA LYS A 18 23.52 -5.54 9.54
C LYS A 18 22.09 -5.58 9.04
N ALA A 19 21.15 -5.50 9.98
CA ALA A 19 19.76 -5.32 9.66
C ALA A 19 19.10 -4.34 10.64
N GLY A 20 18.18 -3.53 10.14
CA GLY A 20 17.45 -2.58 10.95
C GLY A 20 15.96 -2.57 10.60
N LEU A 21 15.13 -2.29 11.60
CA LEU A 21 13.70 -2.04 11.44
C LEU A 21 13.38 -0.63 11.93
N TRP A 22 12.93 0.23 11.04
CA TRP A 22 12.37 1.56 11.36
C TRP A 22 10.87 1.44 11.57
N THR A 23 10.37 1.98 12.68
CA THR A 23 8.93 2.03 12.97
C THR A 23 8.57 3.24 13.81
N ASP A 24 7.30 3.64 13.77
CA ASP A 24 6.80 4.80 14.50
C ASP A 24 6.46 4.52 15.97
N SER A 25 6.15 5.57 16.73
CA SER A 25 5.96 5.50 18.19
C SER A 25 4.84 4.58 18.66
N ARG A 26 3.87 4.26 17.81
CA ARG A 26 2.79 3.32 18.14
C ARG A 26 3.30 1.91 18.41
N TYR A 27 4.45 1.57 17.84
CA TYR A 27 5.01 0.22 17.84
C TYR A 27 6.32 0.06 18.60
N PHE A 28 6.86 1.09 19.23
CA PHE A 28 8.16 1.00 19.91
C PHE A 28 8.24 -0.14 20.92
N LEU A 29 7.23 -0.29 21.77
CA LEU A 29 7.21 -1.36 22.78
C LEU A 29 7.05 -2.75 22.15
N GLN A 30 6.17 -2.86 21.18
CA GLN A 30 5.91 -4.10 20.45
C GLN A 30 7.17 -4.55 19.69
N ALA A 31 7.76 -3.64 18.90
CA ALA A 31 8.95 -3.95 18.11
C ALA A 31 10.15 -4.30 19.01
N THR A 32 10.33 -3.60 20.14
CA THR A 32 11.38 -3.96 21.10
C THR A 32 11.25 -5.41 21.55
N LYS A 33 10.02 -5.85 21.86
CA LYS A 33 9.77 -7.21 22.32
C LYS A 33 9.88 -8.25 21.20
N GLU A 34 9.36 -7.94 20.02
CA GLU A 34 9.32 -8.88 18.89
C GLU A 34 10.69 -9.07 18.24
N LEU A 35 11.58 -8.07 18.34
CA LEU A 35 12.95 -8.18 17.83
C LEU A 35 13.95 -8.71 18.87
N GLU A 36 13.52 -8.99 20.10
CA GLU A 36 14.39 -9.53 21.15
C GLU A 36 15.01 -10.87 20.72
N GLY A 37 16.32 -10.94 20.79
CA GLY A 37 17.08 -12.15 20.37
C GLY A 37 17.28 -12.30 18.86
N SER A 38 16.86 -11.31 18.05
CA SER A 38 17.19 -11.24 16.63
C SER A 38 18.44 -10.37 16.37
N ASP A 39 19.02 -10.51 15.19
CA ASP A 39 20.13 -9.64 14.75
C ASP A 39 19.63 -8.32 14.10
N ILE A 40 18.34 -7.97 14.28
CA ILE A 40 17.72 -6.78 13.71
C ILE A 40 17.68 -5.67 14.76
N THR A 41 18.33 -4.55 14.48
CA THR A 41 18.32 -3.36 15.33
C THR A 41 17.02 -2.58 15.15
N LEU A 42 16.37 -2.21 16.27
CA LEU A 42 15.20 -1.32 16.24
C LEU A 42 15.64 0.14 16.12
N TYR A 43 15.16 0.81 15.09
CA TYR A 43 15.28 2.25 14.88
C TYR A 43 13.92 2.92 15.13
N LYS A 44 13.85 3.73 16.19
CA LYS A 44 12.64 4.44 16.61
C LYS A 44 12.49 5.75 15.85
N GLU A 45 11.65 5.75 14.81
CA GLU A 45 11.46 6.93 13.96
C GLU A 45 11.10 8.20 14.76
N MET A 46 11.49 9.35 14.23
CA MET A 46 11.24 10.68 14.81
C MET A 46 11.96 10.98 16.13
N LEU A 47 12.82 10.10 16.63
CA LEU A 47 13.69 10.43 17.74
C LEU A 47 14.99 11.09 17.23
N PRO A 48 15.51 12.11 17.93
CA PRO A 48 16.70 12.86 17.45
C PRO A 48 17.94 12.00 17.23
N GLU A 49 18.09 10.92 17.98
CA GLU A 49 19.20 9.98 17.91
C GLU A 49 19.05 8.92 16.81
N THR A 50 17.88 8.83 16.18
CA THR A 50 17.60 7.82 15.17
C THR A 50 17.88 8.36 13.78
N PRO A 51 18.87 7.78 13.05
CA PRO A 51 19.11 8.18 11.66
C PRO A 51 17.91 7.82 10.78
N SER A 52 17.64 8.62 9.77
CA SER A 52 16.77 8.22 8.68
C SER A 52 17.34 7.01 7.93
N ILE A 53 16.51 6.35 7.14
CA ILE A 53 16.96 5.20 6.32
C ILE A 53 18.06 5.63 5.36
N THR A 54 17.92 6.79 4.73
CA THR A 54 18.93 7.30 3.80
C THR A 54 20.23 7.68 4.49
N GLU A 55 20.16 8.32 5.67
CA GLU A 55 21.36 8.57 6.49
C GLU A 55 22.06 7.28 6.91
N PHE A 56 21.29 6.27 7.33
CA PHE A 56 21.85 4.97 7.68
C PHE A 56 22.54 4.32 6.49
N LEU A 57 21.93 4.33 5.31
CA LEU A 57 22.52 3.79 4.10
C LEU A 57 23.81 4.52 3.73
N CYS A 58 23.82 5.85 3.78
CA CYS A 58 25.00 6.67 3.52
C CYS A 58 26.16 6.41 4.51
N GLN A 59 25.85 6.04 5.76
CA GLN A 59 26.87 5.71 6.76
C GLN A 59 27.49 4.32 6.57
N HIS A 60 26.80 3.40 5.90
CA HIS A 60 27.20 2.01 5.84
C HIS A 60 27.56 1.50 4.45
N LEU A 61 27.09 2.16 3.39
CA LEU A 61 27.43 1.83 2.02
C LEU A 61 28.60 2.67 1.51
N LYS A 62 29.35 2.11 0.56
CA LYS A 62 30.46 2.78 -0.09
C LYS A 62 30.01 3.45 -1.40
N PRO A 63 30.68 4.52 -1.83
CA PRO A 63 30.46 5.09 -3.15
C PRO A 63 30.48 4.03 -4.26
N GLY A 64 29.48 4.05 -5.13
CA GLY A 64 29.31 3.08 -6.21
C GLY A 64 28.45 1.85 -5.85
N GLU A 65 28.12 1.65 -4.57
CA GLU A 65 27.18 0.60 -4.18
C GLU A 65 25.73 1.03 -4.41
N SER A 66 24.83 0.05 -4.45
CA SER A 66 23.40 0.28 -4.67
C SER A 66 22.54 -0.38 -3.59
N VAL A 67 21.34 0.16 -3.40
CA VAL A 67 20.28 -0.43 -2.60
C VAL A 67 19.13 -0.86 -3.51
N SER A 68 18.66 -2.08 -3.36
CA SER A 68 17.54 -2.60 -4.13
C SER A 68 16.23 -2.46 -3.35
N ILE A 69 15.18 -2.02 -4.04
CA ILE A 69 13.83 -1.91 -3.48
C ILE A 69 12.82 -2.62 -4.38
N ASP A 70 11.72 -3.09 -3.80
CA ASP A 70 10.53 -3.48 -4.56
C ASP A 70 9.73 -2.22 -4.91
N GLY A 71 9.72 -1.86 -6.21
CA GLY A 71 9.02 -0.66 -6.68
C GLY A 71 7.51 -0.65 -6.42
N LYS A 72 6.90 -1.81 -6.16
CA LYS A 72 5.47 -1.89 -5.79
C LYS A 72 5.18 -1.41 -4.35
N MET A 73 6.21 -1.31 -3.51
CA MET A 73 6.09 -0.94 -2.09
C MET A 73 6.35 0.54 -1.81
N PHE A 74 6.74 1.31 -2.83
CA PHE A 74 7.09 2.72 -2.70
C PHE A 74 6.32 3.58 -3.71
N SER A 75 5.95 4.79 -3.31
CA SER A 75 5.45 5.78 -4.27
C SER A 75 6.59 6.31 -5.16
N VAL A 76 6.24 6.81 -6.35
CA VAL A 76 7.20 7.44 -7.25
C VAL A 76 7.97 8.56 -6.54
N GLN A 77 7.26 9.40 -5.78
CA GLN A 77 7.87 10.50 -5.03
C GLN A 77 8.89 10.01 -3.99
N GLN A 78 8.58 8.94 -3.25
CA GLN A 78 9.53 8.35 -2.29
C GLN A 78 10.79 7.83 -2.99
N VAL A 79 10.63 7.18 -4.14
CA VAL A 79 11.77 6.67 -4.91
C VAL A 79 12.64 7.80 -5.46
N GLU A 80 12.03 8.85 -5.99
CA GLU A 80 12.76 10.01 -6.52
C GLU A 80 13.52 10.72 -5.41
N GLN A 81 12.89 10.98 -4.27
CA GLN A 81 13.54 11.56 -3.11
C GLN A 81 14.71 10.70 -2.62
N MET A 82 14.53 9.40 -2.48
CA MET A 82 15.59 8.47 -2.08
C MET A 82 16.76 8.50 -3.07
N LYS A 83 16.48 8.53 -4.38
CA LYS A 83 17.51 8.64 -5.42
C LYS A 83 18.31 9.95 -5.29
N GLU A 84 17.64 11.07 -5.08
CA GLU A 84 18.30 12.39 -4.92
C GLU A 84 19.20 12.40 -3.69
N GLU A 85 18.71 11.95 -2.54
CA GLU A 85 19.48 11.90 -1.30
C GLU A 85 20.70 10.97 -1.40
N LEU A 86 20.53 9.78 -1.95
CA LEU A 86 21.60 8.79 -2.09
C LEU A 86 22.63 9.17 -3.17
N ALA A 87 22.21 9.83 -4.25
CA ALA A 87 23.11 10.28 -5.31
C ALA A 87 24.16 11.27 -4.81
N ALA A 88 23.84 12.11 -3.82
CA ALA A 88 24.80 13.01 -3.18
C ALA A 88 26.00 12.26 -2.54
N HIS A 89 25.81 10.99 -2.19
CA HIS A 89 26.83 10.10 -1.63
C HIS A 89 27.37 9.08 -2.64
N GLN A 90 27.06 9.26 -3.94
CA GLN A 90 27.44 8.36 -5.03
C GLN A 90 26.87 6.95 -4.87
N LEU A 91 25.69 6.82 -4.22
CA LEU A 91 24.93 5.59 -4.08
C LEU A 91 23.81 5.54 -5.12
N GLN A 92 23.37 4.34 -5.46
CA GLN A 92 22.31 4.13 -6.45
C GLN A 92 21.10 3.41 -5.83
N VAL A 93 19.92 3.63 -6.42
CA VAL A 93 18.70 2.89 -6.09
C VAL A 93 18.32 2.04 -7.29
N ASP A 94 18.32 0.72 -7.10
CA ASP A 94 17.88 -0.24 -8.08
C ASP A 94 16.41 -0.62 -7.78
N ILE A 95 15.53 -0.34 -8.74
CA ILE A 95 14.14 -0.79 -8.65
C ILE A 95 14.11 -2.22 -9.18
N PHE A 96 14.11 -3.16 -8.27
CA PHE A 96 14.02 -4.58 -8.57
C PHE A 96 12.60 -5.08 -8.28
N GLY A 97 12.25 -6.28 -8.74
CA GLY A 97 11.02 -6.92 -8.31
C GLY A 97 11.11 -7.37 -6.84
N ASP A 98 10.15 -8.14 -6.39
CA ASP A 98 10.10 -8.64 -5.02
C ASP A 98 11.34 -9.49 -4.66
N PRO A 99 12.27 -8.98 -3.83
CA PRO A 99 13.49 -9.69 -3.48
C PRO A 99 13.24 -10.91 -2.57
N LEU A 100 12.05 -10.97 -1.93
CA LEU A 100 11.69 -12.03 -1.01
C LEU A 100 11.08 -13.25 -1.69
N SER A 101 10.60 -13.12 -2.93
CA SER A 101 9.91 -14.19 -3.67
C SER A 101 10.72 -15.48 -3.77
N SER A 102 12.03 -15.38 -3.91
CA SER A 102 12.93 -16.52 -4.03
C SER A 102 13.16 -17.28 -2.72
N ILE A 103 13.05 -16.62 -1.58
CA ILE A 103 13.37 -17.16 -0.24
C ILE A 103 12.12 -17.42 0.61
N TRP A 104 11.05 -16.69 0.43
CA TRP A 104 9.80 -16.88 1.19
C TRP A 104 8.90 -17.94 0.54
N LYS A 105 9.26 -19.20 0.71
CA LYS A 105 8.60 -20.36 0.06
C LYS A 105 7.13 -20.53 0.44
N ASN A 106 6.77 -20.20 1.67
CA ASN A 106 5.39 -20.35 2.20
C ASN A 106 4.68 -19.01 2.27
N ARG A 107 4.94 -18.09 1.32
CA ARG A 107 4.28 -16.80 1.29
C ARG A 107 2.76 -17.00 1.08
N PRO A 108 1.92 -16.41 1.94
CA PRO A 108 0.47 -16.43 1.73
C PRO A 108 0.12 -15.82 0.37
N ALA A 109 -0.88 -16.38 -0.29
CA ALA A 109 -1.48 -15.75 -1.47
C ALA A 109 -2.16 -14.43 -1.11
N MET A 110 -2.43 -13.60 -2.12
CA MET A 110 -3.30 -12.44 -1.93
C MET A 110 -4.67 -12.89 -1.43
N PRO A 111 -5.32 -12.12 -0.53
CA PRO A 111 -6.67 -12.43 -0.07
C PRO A 111 -7.64 -12.57 -1.25
N ASP A 112 -8.50 -13.57 -1.21
CA ASP A 112 -9.47 -13.93 -2.25
C ASP A 112 -10.94 -13.94 -1.75
N SER A 113 -11.18 -13.44 -0.55
CA SER A 113 -12.52 -13.39 0.04
C SER A 113 -13.51 -12.64 -0.87
N PRO A 114 -14.72 -13.19 -1.07
CA PRO A 114 -15.72 -12.54 -1.91
C PRO A 114 -16.08 -11.14 -1.42
N ALA A 115 -16.23 -10.22 -2.37
CA ALA A 115 -16.82 -8.92 -2.12
C ALA A 115 -18.33 -9.05 -1.87
N PHE A 116 -18.89 -8.17 -1.06
CA PHE A 116 -20.32 -8.09 -0.80
C PHE A 116 -20.83 -6.65 -0.77
N ILE A 117 -22.12 -6.49 -1.07
CA ILE A 117 -22.79 -5.19 -1.12
C ILE A 117 -23.13 -4.74 0.30
N TYR A 118 -22.78 -3.52 0.63
CA TYR A 118 -23.14 -2.88 1.89
C TYR A 118 -24.45 -2.11 1.73
N ASP A 119 -25.47 -2.54 2.44
CA ASP A 119 -26.85 -2.04 2.31
C ASP A 119 -26.90 -0.52 2.53
N ILE A 120 -27.68 0.16 1.67
CA ILE A 120 -27.85 1.61 1.69
C ILE A 120 -28.39 2.14 3.02
N LYS A 121 -29.16 1.34 3.74
CA LYS A 121 -29.66 1.72 5.09
C LYS A 121 -28.55 2.00 6.09
N TYR A 122 -27.36 1.42 5.87
CA TYR A 122 -26.17 1.66 6.71
C TYR A 122 -25.20 2.64 6.04
N ALA A 123 -25.16 2.66 4.70
CA ALA A 123 -24.28 3.52 3.93
C ALA A 123 -24.79 4.97 3.85
N GLY A 124 -26.08 5.19 3.99
CA GLY A 124 -26.75 6.50 3.99
C GLY A 124 -26.88 7.17 2.62
N LYS A 125 -25.96 6.90 1.69
CA LYS A 125 -25.98 7.40 0.30
C LYS A 125 -25.67 6.30 -0.67
N SER A 126 -26.27 6.36 -1.86
CA SER A 126 -25.98 5.41 -2.93
C SER A 126 -24.58 5.63 -3.53
N CYS A 127 -24.08 4.62 -4.22
CA CYS A 127 -22.83 4.70 -4.97
C CYS A 127 -22.90 5.82 -6.02
N GLU A 128 -24.02 5.91 -6.74
CA GLU A 128 -24.25 6.91 -7.79
C GLU A 128 -24.23 8.33 -7.24
N GLU A 129 -24.88 8.58 -6.09
CA GLU A 129 -24.85 9.89 -5.41
C GLU A 129 -23.44 10.31 -5.04
N LYS A 130 -22.63 9.36 -4.55
CA LYS A 130 -21.23 9.60 -4.15
C LYS A 130 -20.36 9.91 -5.37
N ILE A 131 -20.46 9.10 -6.43
CA ILE A 131 -19.73 9.33 -7.69
C ILE A 131 -20.11 10.66 -8.31
N SER A 132 -21.40 11.02 -8.32
CA SER A 132 -21.88 12.30 -8.81
C SER A 132 -21.31 13.48 -8.03
N ALA A 133 -21.24 13.36 -6.70
CA ALA A 133 -20.63 14.39 -5.85
C ALA A 133 -19.13 14.52 -6.14
N ILE A 134 -18.40 13.42 -6.28
CA ILE A 134 -16.98 13.41 -6.64
C ILE A 134 -16.77 14.10 -7.99
N ARG A 135 -17.52 13.73 -9.02
CA ARG A 135 -17.43 14.35 -10.35
C ARG A 135 -17.68 15.85 -10.32
N THR A 136 -18.64 16.27 -9.49
CA THR A 136 -18.92 17.70 -9.28
C THR A 136 -17.72 18.45 -8.72
N GLU A 137 -17.03 17.87 -7.73
CA GLU A 137 -15.83 18.48 -7.16
C GLU A 137 -14.64 18.45 -8.13
N LEU A 138 -14.46 17.37 -8.89
CA LEU A 138 -13.43 17.30 -9.93
C LEU A 138 -13.63 18.42 -10.97
N LYS A 139 -14.87 18.62 -11.43
CA LYS A 139 -15.22 19.68 -12.38
C LYS A 139 -14.93 21.08 -11.83
N LYS A 140 -15.30 21.34 -10.56
CA LYS A 140 -15.02 22.63 -9.90
C LYS A 140 -13.52 22.91 -9.82
N LYS A 141 -12.70 21.86 -9.60
CA LYS A 141 -11.24 21.98 -9.50
C LYS A 141 -10.52 21.95 -10.86
N GLY A 142 -11.24 21.78 -11.97
CA GLY A 142 -10.65 21.64 -13.30
C GLY A 142 -9.82 20.34 -13.46
N VAL A 143 -10.13 19.31 -12.68
CA VAL A 143 -9.45 18.01 -12.72
C VAL A 143 -10.30 17.02 -13.48
N TYR A 144 -9.69 16.25 -14.38
CA TYR A 144 -10.40 15.28 -15.23
C TYR A 144 -10.69 13.96 -14.54
N ALA A 145 -9.77 13.47 -13.74
CA ALA A 145 -9.86 12.14 -13.12
C ALA A 145 -9.38 12.14 -11.67
N LEU A 146 -9.90 11.17 -10.89
CA LEU A 146 -9.45 10.84 -9.56
C LEU A 146 -9.10 9.34 -9.52
N PHE A 147 -7.86 9.03 -9.13
CA PHE A 147 -7.44 7.67 -8.82
C PHE A 147 -7.43 7.49 -7.30
N ILE A 148 -8.14 6.47 -6.82
CA ILE A 148 -8.28 6.17 -5.39
C ILE A 148 -7.58 4.86 -5.10
N SER A 149 -6.62 4.89 -4.16
CA SER A 149 -5.90 3.72 -3.65
C SER A 149 -6.19 3.43 -2.18
N ALA A 150 -6.83 4.37 -1.46
CA ALA A 150 -7.26 4.15 -0.08
C ALA A 150 -8.45 3.20 -0.05
N LEU A 151 -8.27 2.03 0.57
CA LEU A 151 -9.24 0.93 0.53
C LEU A 151 -10.58 1.28 1.19
N ASP A 152 -10.56 2.07 2.26
CA ASP A 152 -11.75 2.56 2.96
C ASP A 152 -12.52 3.59 2.13
N GLU A 153 -11.83 4.46 1.39
CA GLU A 153 -12.46 5.40 0.46
C GLU A 153 -13.14 4.68 -0.71
N ILE A 154 -12.50 3.64 -1.25
CA ILE A 154 -13.08 2.77 -2.28
C ILE A 154 -14.32 2.07 -1.74
N ALA A 155 -14.21 1.45 -0.57
CA ALA A 155 -15.30 0.75 0.09
C ALA A 155 -16.49 1.68 0.38
N TRP A 156 -16.21 2.92 0.80
CA TRP A 156 -17.24 3.95 1.00
C TRP A 156 -17.87 4.36 -0.33
N THR A 157 -17.07 4.64 -1.34
CA THR A 157 -17.57 5.14 -2.64
C THR A 157 -18.47 4.12 -3.32
N LEU A 158 -18.04 2.86 -3.37
CA LEU A 158 -18.76 1.80 -4.08
C LEU A 158 -19.86 1.12 -3.24
N ASN A 159 -19.95 1.37 -1.94
CA ASN A 159 -20.77 0.59 -1.01
C ASN A 159 -20.48 -0.91 -1.08
N LEU A 160 -19.22 -1.26 -1.27
CA LEU A 160 -18.75 -2.64 -1.24
C LEU A 160 -17.87 -2.89 -0.01
N ARG A 161 -17.90 -4.10 0.48
CA ARG A 161 -17.05 -4.55 1.59
C ARG A 161 -16.46 -5.92 1.26
N GLY A 162 -15.38 -6.25 1.94
CA GLY A 162 -14.73 -7.56 1.90
C GLY A 162 -13.98 -7.83 3.18
N ASN A 163 -13.25 -8.93 3.23
CA ASN A 163 -12.52 -9.36 4.42
C ASN A 163 -11.02 -9.54 4.14
N ASP A 164 -10.46 -8.73 3.25
CA ASP A 164 -9.06 -8.84 2.87
C ASP A 164 -8.09 -8.41 3.98
N VAL A 165 -8.53 -7.50 4.84
CA VAL A 165 -7.74 -6.98 5.95
C VAL A 165 -8.41 -7.36 7.27
N HIS A 166 -7.65 -7.98 8.18
CA HIS A 166 -8.17 -8.38 9.50
C HIS A 166 -8.73 -7.17 10.26
N CYS A 167 -9.93 -7.31 10.82
CA CYS A 167 -10.67 -6.26 11.54
C CYS A 167 -10.97 -4.99 10.72
N ASN A 168 -10.80 -5.01 9.40
CA ASN A 168 -11.15 -3.90 8.52
C ASN A 168 -11.90 -4.42 7.28
N PRO A 169 -13.20 -4.12 7.10
CA PRO A 169 -14.03 -4.75 6.06
C PRO A 169 -13.80 -4.08 4.70
N VAL A 170 -12.59 -4.13 4.19
CA VAL A 170 -12.17 -3.55 2.91
C VAL A 170 -11.72 -4.62 1.91
N ILE A 171 -11.60 -4.22 0.66
CA ILE A 171 -11.15 -5.04 -0.46
C ILE A 171 -9.87 -4.43 -1.03
N VAL A 172 -8.83 -5.24 -1.21
CA VAL A 172 -7.61 -4.81 -1.92
C VAL A 172 -7.96 -4.57 -3.38
N SER A 173 -7.94 -3.30 -3.78
CA SER A 173 -8.44 -2.83 -5.07
C SER A 173 -7.99 -1.40 -5.35
N TYR A 174 -8.25 -0.91 -6.57
CA TYR A 174 -8.13 0.49 -6.95
C TYR A 174 -9.41 0.98 -7.62
N LEU A 175 -9.63 2.27 -7.63
CA LEU A 175 -10.78 2.88 -8.28
C LEU A 175 -10.34 4.12 -9.07
N LEU A 176 -10.68 4.15 -10.35
CA LEU A 176 -10.50 5.31 -11.21
C LEU A 176 -11.86 5.91 -11.54
N ILE A 177 -12.03 7.19 -11.24
CA ILE A 177 -13.24 7.94 -11.57
C ILE A 177 -12.85 9.08 -12.52
N THR A 178 -13.38 9.08 -13.72
CA THR A 178 -13.30 10.18 -14.66
C THR A 178 -14.62 10.94 -14.74
N GLN A 179 -14.70 12.00 -15.55
CA GLN A 179 -15.98 12.70 -15.79
C GLN A 179 -17.02 11.77 -16.43
N ASP A 180 -16.59 10.80 -17.22
CA ASP A 180 -17.46 9.96 -18.04
C ASP A 180 -17.54 8.51 -17.57
N GLU A 181 -16.45 7.96 -17.05
CA GLU A 181 -16.30 6.54 -16.74
C GLU A 181 -15.91 6.30 -15.27
N VAL A 182 -16.20 5.11 -14.79
CA VAL A 182 -15.70 4.57 -13.51
C VAL A 182 -15.15 3.20 -13.75
N THR A 183 -13.91 2.97 -13.34
CA THR A 183 -13.23 1.68 -13.48
C THR A 183 -12.79 1.16 -12.11
N TYR A 184 -13.22 -0.04 -11.77
CA TYR A 184 -12.88 -0.73 -10.54
C TYR A 184 -11.88 -1.85 -10.84
N PHE A 185 -10.68 -1.75 -10.28
CA PHE A 185 -9.61 -2.73 -10.42
C PHE A 185 -9.63 -3.68 -9.24
N ILE A 186 -10.00 -4.92 -9.47
CA ILE A 186 -10.21 -5.93 -8.44
C ILE A 186 -9.84 -7.33 -8.97
N SER A 187 -9.37 -8.21 -8.08
CA SER A 187 -9.17 -9.63 -8.41
C SER A 187 -10.50 -10.29 -8.82
N PRO A 188 -10.57 -10.96 -9.98
CA PRO A 188 -11.81 -11.53 -10.50
C PRO A 188 -12.49 -12.53 -9.53
N GLU A 189 -11.69 -13.25 -8.75
CA GLU A 189 -12.16 -14.26 -7.79
C GLU A 189 -13.04 -13.67 -6.69
N LYS A 190 -12.92 -12.34 -6.44
CA LYS A 190 -13.71 -11.63 -5.42
C LYS A 190 -15.06 -11.16 -5.93
N VAL A 191 -15.24 -11.13 -7.25
CA VAL A 191 -16.47 -10.60 -7.88
C VAL A 191 -17.52 -11.69 -7.95
N THR A 192 -18.48 -11.66 -7.03
CA THR A 192 -19.66 -12.53 -7.08
C THR A 192 -20.63 -12.10 -8.18
N ALA A 193 -21.51 -12.98 -8.64
CA ALA A 193 -22.54 -12.64 -9.62
C ALA A 193 -23.43 -11.46 -9.17
N GLU A 194 -23.70 -11.35 -7.87
CA GLU A 194 -24.45 -10.26 -7.26
C GLU A 194 -23.68 -8.94 -7.38
N VAL A 195 -22.39 -8.94 -7.03
CA VAL A 195 -21.50 -7.76 -7.13
C VAL A 195 -21.30 -7.35 -8.59
N GLU A 196 -21.13 -8.30 -9.50
CA GLU A 196 -21.02 -8.03 -10.93
C GLU A 196 -22.28 -7.32 -11.47
N THR A 197 -23.46 -7.85 -11.13
CA THR A 197 -24.74 -7.24 -11.50
C THR A 197 -24.86 -5.84 -10.91
N TYR A 198 -24.54 -5.66 -9.64
CA TYR A 198 -24.55 -4.37 -8.93
C TYR A 198 -23.68 -3.32 -9.63
N LEU A 199 -22.46 -3.68 -10.01
CA LEU A 199 -21.51 -2.78 -10.68
C LEU A 199 -21.98 -2.46 -12.12
N LYS A 200 -22.47 -3.46 -12.85
CA LYS A 200 -22.97 -3.32 -14.21
C LYS A 200 -24.19 -2.37 -14.30
N GLU A 201 -25.15 -2.51 -13.38
CA GLU A 201 -26.29 -1.60 -13.29
C GLU A 201 -25.90 -0.14 -13.08
N ARG A 202 -24.72 0.09 -12.46
CA ARG A 202 -24.14 1.41 -12.17
C ARG A 202 -23.14 1.89 -13.21
N GLN A 203 -23.00 1.13 -14.30
CA GLN A 203 -22.05 1.44 -15.38
C GLN A 203 -20.59 1.54 -14.88
N ILE A 204 -20.23 0.72 -13.89
CA ILE A 204 -18.87 0.63 -13.37
C ILE A 204 -18.16 -0.52 -14.08
N GLY A 205 -17.12 -0.19 -14.84
CA GLY A 205 -16.26 -1.17 -15.50
C GLY A 205 -15.40 -1.94 -14.48
N ILE A 206 -15.16 -3.22 -14.76
CA ILE A 206 -14.29 -4.06 -13.95
C ILE A 206 -13.04 -4.39 -14.76
N GLN A 207 -11.88 -4.18 -14.15
CA GLN A 207 -10.58 -4.54 -14.67
C GLN A 207 -9.83 -5.40 -13.66
N LYS A 208 -8.83 -6.16 -14.09
CA LYS A 208 -8.01 -6.93 -13.17
C LYS A 208 -7.14 -6.03 -12.31
N TYR A 209 -6.91 -6.44 -11.08
CA TYR A 209 -6.13 -5.68 -10.09
C TYR A 209 -4.72 -5.29 -10.57
N ASP A 210 -4.08 -6.11 -11.41
CA ASP A 210 -2.72 -5.90 -11.92
C ASP A 210 -2.67 -5.19 -13.28
N GLU A 211 -3.79 -4.75 -13.83
CA GLU A 211 -3.90 -3.97 -15.06
C GLU A 211 -3.98 -2.48 -14.76
#